data_544544f1b5fd463f42b49379bdb54e41
#
_entry.id   544544f1b5fd463f42b49379bdb54e41
#
_cell.length_a   1.000
_cell.length_b   1.000
_cell.length_c   1.000
_cell.angle_alpha   90.00
_cell.angle_beta   90.00
_cell.angle_gamma   90.00
#
_symmetry.space_group_name_H-M   'P 1'
#
loop_
_entity.id
_entity.type
_entity.pdbx_description
1 polymer ?
#
loop_
_entity_poly.entity_id
_entity_poly.type
_entity_poly.pdbx_seq_one_letter_code
_entity_poly.pdbx_strand_id
1 'polypeptide(L)'
;NSDLIIATTGYTGRELYSIADRPNHFYMVGSMGCAVSIGLGLAKIKTKARVIVVDGDGALLMRLGAITSLCHVNPDNLTHILLDNNEYESTGSQKTVSNIIDFPQIASASGYSHVVKDVSLSDLGKHFSSQENKLSFIYIPIEPGFESNLPRPTVTPPQVASRFRTHIQELD
;
A
#
# COMPACT_ATOMS: atom_id res chain seq x y z
N ASN A 1 -15.14 10.12 3.38
CA ASN A 1 -14.17 9.17 3.88
C ASN A 1 -12.78 9.83 3.88
N SER A 2 -12.17 9.99 5.04
CA SER A 2 -10.89 10.69 5.24
C SER A 2 -9.67 9.79 4.98
N ASP A 3 -9.87 8.53 4.54
CA ASP A 3 -8.76 7.62 4.27
C ASP A 3 -8.00 8.04 3.01
N LEU A 4 -6.68 8.05 3.08
CA LEU A 4 -5.80 8.29 1.93
C LEU A 4 -5.20 6.96 1.49
N ILE A 5 -5.42 6.55 0.24
CA ILE A 5 -4.97 5.26 -0.28
C ILE A 5 -3.87 5.48 -1.31
N ILE A 6 -2.71 4.86 -1.10
CA ILE A 6 -1.59 4.83 -2.02
C ILE A 6 -1.44 3.41 -2.54
N ALA A 7 -1.67 3.19 -3.82
CA ALA A 7 -1.45 1.91 -4.47
C ALA A 7 -0.12 1.92 -5.23
N THR A 8 0.66 0.85 -5.06
CA THR A 8 1.91 0.66 -5.79
C THR A 8 1.68 0.59 -7.29
N THR A 9 2.74 0.74 -8.07
CA THR A 9 2.67 0.62 -9.53
C THR A 9 2.30 -0.82 -9.96
N GLY A 10 1.73 -0.96 -11.13
CA GLY A 10 1.36 -2.27 -11.70
C GLY A 10 -0.13 -2.56 -11.62
N TYR A 11 -0.48 -3.83 -11.46
CA TYR A 11 -1.88 -4.27 -11.45
C TYR A 11 -2.63 -3.81 -10.21
N THR A 12 -2.00 -3.76 -9.05
CA THR A 12 -2.60 -3.26 -7.81
C THR A 12 -3.27 -1.90 -7.98
N GLY A 13 -2.56 -0.94 -8.59
CA GLY A 13 -3.13 0.39 -8.86
C GLY A 13 -4.25 0.36 -9.89
N ARG A 14 -4.17 -0.53 -10.90
CA ARG A 14 -5.19 -0.69 -11.93
C ARG A 14 -6.45 -1.34 -11.38
N GLU A 15 -6.34 -2.33 -10.52
CA GLU A 15 -7.47 -2.97 -9.85
C GLU A 15 -8.19 -1.99 -8.93
N LEU A 16 -7.45 -1.26 -8.09
CA LEU A 16 -8.05 -0.22 -7.27
C LEU A 16 -8.81 0.81 -8.12
N TYR A 17 -8.25 1.22 -9.26
CA TYR A 17 -8.90 2.13 -10.19
C TYR A 17 -10.18 1.52 -10.79
N SER A 18 -10.16 0.25 -11.18
CA SER A 18 -11.33 -0.43 -11.78
C SER A 18 -12.48 -0.62 -10.80
N ILE A 19 -12.17 -0.83 -9.52
CA ILE A 19 -13.18 -0.97 -8.46
C ILE A 19 -13.84 0.37 -8.17
N ALA A 20 -13.05 1.41 -7.96
CA ALA A 20 -13.57 2.77 -7.73
C ALA A 20 -12.46 3.80 -7.90
N ASP A 21 -12.61 4.73 -8.85
CA ASP A 21 -11.73 5.88 -8.95
C ASP A 21 -12.22 7.02 -8.04
N ARG A 22 -11.36 7.47 -7.11
CA ARG A 22 -11.71 8.49 -6.12
C ARG A 22 -10.59 9.53 -5.93
N PRO A 23 -10.89 10.77 -5.50
CA PRO A 23 -9.89 11.81 -5.25
C PRO A 23 -8.86 11.45 -4.18
N ASN A 24 -9.23 10.61 -3.21
CA ASN A 24 -8.37 10.13 -2.13
C ASN A 24 -7.51 8.91 -2.51
N HIS A 25 -7.53 8.49 -3.78
CA HIS A 25 -6.68 7.41 -4.30
C HIS A 25 -5.49 7.98 -5.08
N PHE A 26 -4.29 7.52 -4.73
CA PHE A 26 -3.06 7.83 -5.44
C PHE A 26 -2.52 6.55 -6.08
N TYR A 27 -2.48 6.55 -7.41
CA TYR A 27 -1.94 5.43 -8.19
C TYR A 27 -0.50 5.74 -8.57
N MET A 28 0.44 4.93 -8.10
CA MET A 28 1.84 5.06 -8.51
C MET A 28 2.01 4.71 -9.98
N VAL A 29 2.78 5.53 -10.71
CA VAL A 29 3.19 5.26 -12.08
C VAL A 29 4.71 5.23 -12.13
N GLY A 30 5.28 4.04 -12.27
CA GLY A 30 6.72 3.85 -12.06
C GLY A 30 7.11 3.96 -10.57
N SER A 31 8.38 4.28 -10.31
CA SER A 31 8.93 4.43 -8.95
C SER A 31 8.60 3.26 -8.02
N MET A 32 8.72 2.04 -8.54
CA MET A 32 8.44 0.80 -7.81
C MET A 32 9.21 0.77 -6.48
N GLY A 33 8.51 0.44 -5.40
CA GLY A 33 9.05 0.46 -4.03
C GLY A 33 8.97 1.81 -3.31
N CYS A 34 8.40 2.86 -3.91
CA CYS A 34 8.30 4.17 -3.27
C CYS A 34 6.96 4.43 -2.54
N ALA A 35 5.98 3.54 -2.65
CA ALA A 35 4.66 3.72 -2.06
C ALA A 35 4.73 3.93 -0.53
N VAL A 36 5.51 3.12 0.16
CA VAL A 36 5.74 3.22 1.62
C VAL A 36 6.29 4.59 2.01
N SER A 37 7.25 5.12 1.25
CA SER A 37 7.86 6.42 1.55
C SER A 37 6.89 7.59 1.36
N ILE A 38 6.01 7.51 0.35
CA ILE A 38 4.93 8.48 0.14
C ILE A 38 3.93 8.39 1.29
N GLY A 39 3.52 7.16 1.67
CA GLY A 39 2.63 6.92 2.80
C GLY A 39 3.17 7.50 4.09
N LEU A 40 4.46 7.30 4.38
CA LEU A 40 5.13 7.89 5.55
C LEU A 40 5.04 9.43 5.55
N GLY A 41 5.35 10.06 4.42
CA GLY A 41 5.26 11.52 4.30
C GLY A 41 3.86 12.02 4.58
N LEU A 42 2.83 11.37 4.04
CA LEU A 42 1.43 11.72 4.27
C LEU A 42 1.00 11.50 5.73
N ALA A 43 1.32 10.36 6.31
CA ALA A 43 0.97 10.04 7.68
C ALA A 43 1.55 11.05 8.67
N LYS A 44 2.77 11.54 8.40
CA LYS A 44 3.44 12.55 9.22
C LYS A 44 2.76 13.93 9.17
N ILE A 45 2.21 14.34 8.00
CA ILE A 45 1.62 15.68 7.83
C ILE A 45 0.10 15.69 8.02
N LYS A 46 -0.58 14.56 7.86
CA LYS A 46 -2.05 14.40 8.00
C LYS A 46 -2.37 13.41 9.13
N THR A 47 -2.03 13.79 10.34
CA THR A 47 -2.13 12.92 11.53
C THR A 47 -3.55 12.50 11.89
N LYS A 48 -4.57 13.23 11.41
CA LYS A 48 -5.99 12.90 11.62
C LYS A 48 -6.55 11.99 10.53
N ALA A 49 -5.89 11.87 9.38
CA ALA A 49 -6.30 11.01 8.28
C ALA A 49 -5.65 9.65 8.41
N ARG A 50 -6.39 8.58 8.16
CA ARG A 50 -5.80 7.24 8.03
C ARG A 50 -5.12 7.12 6.66
N VAL A 51 -3.88 6.66 6.65
CA VAL A 51 -3.09 6.42 5.44
C VAL A 51 -2.98 4.91 5.22
N ILE A 52 -3.39 4.46 4.04
CA ILE A 52 -3.34 3.05 3.65
C ILE A 52 -2.39 2.94 2.46
N VAL A 53 -1.33 2.17 2.63
CA VAL A 53 -0.40 1.81 1.54
C VAL A 53 -0.72 0.39 1.11
N VAL A 54 -1.07 0.20 -0.17
CA VAL A 54 -1.24 -1.12 -0.78
C VAL A 54 -0.03 -1.37 -1.67
N ASP A 55 0.82 -2.29 -1.24
CA ASP A 55 2.10 -2.59 -1.88
C ASP A 55 2.14 -4.03 -2.40
N GLY A 56 3.09 -4.35 -3.25
CA GLY A 56 3.37 -5.70 -3.73
C GLY A 56 4.73 -6.18 -3.23
N ASP A 57 4.91 -7.51 -3.16
CA ASP A 57 6.15 -8.14 -2.72
C ASP A 57 7.37 -7.66 -3.52
N GLY A 58 7.28 -7.66 -4.84
CA GLY A 58 8.36 -7.18 -5.70
C GLY A 58 8.67 -5.69 -5.51
N ALA A 59 7.65 -4.86 -5.25
CA ALA A 59 7.84 -3.44 -4.99
C ALA A 59 8.51 -3.22 -3.63
N LEU A 60 8.05 -3.89 -2.58
CA LEU A 60 8.66 -3.81 -1.25
C LEU A 60 10.12 -4.28 -1.28
N LEU A 61 10.43 -5.40 -1.98
CA LEU A 61 11.78 -5.92 -2.11
C LEU A 61 12.75 -4.93 -2.76
N MET A 62 12.29 -4.13 -3.73
CA MET A 62 13.14 -3.12 -4.36
C MET A 62 13.61 -2.03 -3.39
N ARG A 63 12.85 -1.75 -2.35
CA ARG A 63 13.18 -0.72 -1.34
C ARG A 63 12.86 -1.18 0.09
N LEU A 64 13.23 -2.41 0.41
CA LEU A 64 12.96 -3.01 1.72
C LEU A 64 13.41 -2.13 2.89
N GLY A 65 14.51 -1.39 2.73
CA GLY A 65 14.97 -0.43 3.74
C GLY A 65 13.99 0.72 4.05
N ALA A 66 12.99 0.98 3.21
CA ALA A 66 12.01 2.03 3.49
C ALA A 66 11.17 1.76 4.76
N ILE A 67 10.96 0.48 5.10
CA ILE A 67 10.23 0.12 6.31
C ILE A 67 10.99 0.54 7.59
N THR A 68 12.30 0.57 7.59
CA THR A 68 13.08 1.01 8.75
C THR A 68 12.87 2.50 9.04
N SER A 69 12.79 3.33 7.98
CA SER A 69 12.46 4.75 8.11
C SER A 69 11.03 4.95 8.61
N LEU A 70 10.09 4.13 8.10
CA LEU A 70 8.70 4.15 8.55
C LEU A 70 8.59 3.80 10.03
N CYS A 71 9.24 2.73 10.47
CA CYS A 71 9.24 2.30 11.87
C CYS A 71 9.97 3.29 12.80
N HIS A 72 11.03 3.95 12.32
CA HIS A 72 11.70 4.99 13.08
C HIS A 72 10.76 6.17 13.40
N VAL A 73 9.93 6.59 12.44
CA VAL A 73 8.93 7.66 12.66
C VAL A 73 7.73 7.15 13.43
N ASN A 74 7.36 5.88 13.23
CA ASN A 74 6.28 5.16 13.89
C ASN A 74 4.93 5.91 13.90
N PRO A 75 4.40 6.31 12.72
CA PRO A 75 3.11 6.99 12.66
C PRO A 75 1.98 6.03 13.08
N ASP A 76 1.09 6.49 13.94
CA ASP A 76 -0.01 5.69 14.48
C ASP A 76 -1.22 5.58 13.52
N ASN A 77 -1.22 6.35 12.44
CA ASN A 77 -2.30 6.46 11.47
C ASN A 77 -2.01 5.76 10.13
N LEU A 78 -0.98 4.90 10.04
CA LEU A 78 -0.61 4.22 8.79
C LEU A 78 -0.81 2.71 8.87
N THR A 79 -1.49 2.18 7.86
CA THR A 79 -1.60 0.74 7.60
C THR A 79 -0.88 0.42 6.28
N HIS A 80 0.09 -0.48 6.34
CA HIS A 80 0.81 -1.01 5.18
C HIS A 80 0.28 -2.42 4.87
N ILE A 81 -0.38 -2.60 3.74
CA ILE A 81 -0.87 -3.88 3.24
C ILE A 81 0.12 -4.38 2.19
N LEU A 82 0.65 -5.57 2.39
CA LEU A 82 1.50 -6.24 1.42
C LEU A 82 0.73 -7.38 0.76
N LEU A 83 0.52 -7.27 -0.55
CA LEU A 83 -0.01 -8.33 -1.41
C LEU A 83 1.17 -9.10 -2.01
N ASP A 84 1.26 -10.40 -1.73
CA ASP A 84 2.37 -11.24 -2.16
C ASP A 84 1.88 -12.36 -3.08
N ASN A 85 2.20 -12.25 -4.38
CA ASN A 85 1.94 -13.27 -5.40
C ASN A 85 3.20 -13.98 -5.88
N ASN A 86 4.36 -13.71 -5.28
CA ASN A 86 5.68 -14.24 -5.65
C ASN A 86 6.14 -13.87 -7.08
N GLU A 87 5.58 -12.83 -7.69
CA GLU A 87 5.89 -12.45 -9.07
C GLU A 87 5.95 -10.94 -9.31
N TYR A 88 6.80 -10.53 -10.26
CA TYR A 88 6.74 -9.22 -10.91
C TYR A 88 5.73 -9.26 -12.07
N GLU A 89 4.47 -9.47 -11.75
CA GLU A 89 3.43 -9.80 -12.70
C GLU A 89 3.24 -8.74 -13.81
N SER A 90 3.33 -7.46 -13.46
CA SER A 90 3.14 -6.35 -14.42
C SER A 90 4.29 -6.19 -15.42
N THR A 91 5.40 -6.89 -15.26
CA THR A 91 6.58 -6.81 -16.15
C THR A 91 6.91 -8.12 -16.86
N GLY A 92 6.08 -9.16 -16.66
CA GLY A 92 6.24 -10.45 -17.33
C GLY A 92 6.31 -11.66 -16.42
N SER A 93 5.75 -11.55 -15.22
CA SER A 93 5.61 -12.65 -14.25
C SER A 93 6.94 -13.31 -13.86
N GLN A 94 8.03 -12.53 -13.83
CA GLN A 94 9.28 -13.03 -13.27
C GLN A 94 9.10 -13.30 -11.78
N LYS A 95 9.61 -14.43 -11.32
CA LYS A 95 9.55 -14.77 -9.89
C LYS A 95 10.34 -13.78 -9.05
N THR A 96 9.76 -13.36 -7.94
CA THR A 96 10.46 -12.64 -6.88
C THR A 96 11.19 -13.63 -5.98
N VAL A 97 11.90 -13.14 -4.98
CA VAL A 97 12.49 -13.96 -3.91
C VAL A 97 11.60 -14.02 -2.68
N SER A 98 10.33 -13.63 -2.78
CA SER A 98 9.42 -13.57 -1.65
C SER A 98 9.18 -14.94 -1.00
N ASN A 99 9.28 -16.02 -1.78
CA ASN A 99 9.14 -17.40 -1.29
C ASN A 99 10.16 -17.82 -0.22
N ILE A 100 11.27 -17.08 -0.06
CA ILE A 100 12.28 -17.32 0.98
C ILE A 100 12.31 -16.21 2.04
N ILE A 101 11.39 -15.25 1.96
CA ILE A 101 11.34 -14.08 2.83
C ILE A 101 10.13 -14.21 3.78
N ASP A 102 10.37 -14.08 5.07
CA ASP A 102 9.28 -13.90 6.06
C ASP A 102 9.06 -12.39 6.28
N PHE A 103 8.22 -11.78 5.43
CA PHE A 103 7.90 -10.37 5.53
C PHE A 103 7.27 -9.97 6.88
N PRO A 104 6.33 -10.74 7.46
CA PRO A 104 5.83 -10.50 8.80
C PRO A 104 6.93 -10.44 9.86
N GLN A 105 7.91 -11.34 9.80
CA GLN A 105 9.03 -11.33 10.74
C GLN A 105 9.93 -10.11 10.53
N ILE A 106 10.22 -9.74 9.28
CA ILE A 106 11.00 -8.54 8.97
C ILE A 106 10.27 -7.28 9.45
N ALA A 107 8.96 -7.16 9.23
CA ALA A 107 8.16 -6.05 9.70
C ALA A 107 8.19 -5.95 11.23
N SER A 108 7.99 -7.06 11.92
CA SER A 108 8.07 -7.13 13.39
C SER A 108 9.45 -6.72 13.90
N ALA A 109 10.53 -7.27 13.33
CA ALA A 109 11.90 -6.94 13.69
C ALA A 109 12.27 -5.48 13.37
N SER A 110 11.62 -4.87 12.38
CA SER A 110 11.82 -3.46 12.01
C SER A 110 11.11 -2.49 12.95
N GLY A 111 10.12 -2.95 13.72
CA GLY A 111 9.41 -2.14 14.72
C GLY A 111 7.98 -1.76 14.36
N TYR A 112 7.31 -2.46 13.43
CA TYR A 112 5.86 -2.28 13.28
C TYR A 112 5.15 -2.64 14.59
N SER A 113 4.26 -1.77 15.04
CA SER A 113 3.53 -1.94 16.31
C SER A 113 2.48 -3.05 16.26
N HIS A 114 2.00 -3.35 15.06
CA HIS A 114 1.01 -4.39 14.81
C HIS A 114 1.31 -5.11 13.51
N VAL A 115 1.52 -6.42 13.58
CA VAL A 115 1.79 -7.27 12.41
C VAL A 115 0.75 -8.36 12.34
N VAL A 116 0.04 -8.43 11.22
CA VAL A 116 -1.01 -9.42 10.96
C VAL A 116 -0.66 -10.22 9.73
N LYS A 117 -0.87 -11.54 9.79
CA LYS A 117 -0.68 -12.47 8.68
C LYS A 117 -1.88 -13.39 8.54
N ASP A 118 -2.03 -13.97 7.37
CA ASP A 118 -3.11 -14.93 7.07
C ASP A 118 -4.52 -14.36 7.30
N VAL A 119 -4.74 -13.13 6.81
CA VAL A 119 -5.96 -12.35 7.09
C VAL A 119 -7.06 -12.73 6.10
N SER A 120 -8.21 -13.15 6.63
CA SER A 120 -9.42 -13.26 5.82
C SER A 120 -10.01 -11.87 5.49
N LEU A 121 -10.84 -11.79 4.45
CA LEU A 121 -11.54 -10.54 4.11
C LEU A 121 -12.40 -10.00 5.27
N SER A 122 -12.99 -10.91 6.08
CA SER A 122 -13.76 -10.53 7.26
C SER A 122 -12.89 -9.92 8.35
N ASP A 123 -11.64 -10.38 8.50
CA ASP A 123 -10.72 -9.87 9.49
C ASP A 123 -10.13 -8.53 9.08
N LEU A 124 -9.90 -8.32 7.76
CA LEU A 124 -9.60 -6.99 7.22
C LEU A 124 -10.69 -5.98 7.57
N GLY A 125 -11.96 -6.35 7.38
CA GLY A 125 -13.09 -5.50 7.76
C GLY A 125 -13.06 -5.12 9.24
N LYS A 126 -12.75 -6.08 10.13
CA LYS A 126 -12.60 -5.82 11.58
C LYS A 126 -11.42 -4.90 11.87
N HIS A 127 -10.27 -5.14 11.24
CA HIS A 127 -9.08 -4.29 11.40
C HIS A 127 -9.39 -2.83 11.07
N PHE A 128 -10.06 -2.57 9.94
CA PHE A 128 -10.42 -1.22 9.53
C PHE A 128 -11.59 -0.61 10.32
N SER A 129 -12.39 -1.44 10.99
CA SER A 129 -13.48 -0.99 11.88
C SER A 129 -12.98 -0.73 13.30
N SER A 130 -11.86 -1.33 13.71
CA SER A 130 -11.23 -1.03 14.99
C SER A 130 -10.63 0.38 14.93
N GLN A 131 -10.89 1.20 15.95
CA GLN A 131 -10.32 2.56 16.05
C GLN A 131 -8.92 2.55 16.67
N GLU A 132 -8.22 1.43 16.62
CA GLU A 132 -6.87 1.36 17.17
C GLU A 132 -5.88 2.05 16.24
N ASN A 133 -5.41 3.21 16.67
CA ASN A 133 -4.37 3.96 15.98
C ASN A 133 -3.00 3.36 16.31
N LYS A 134 -2.41 2.65 15.37
CA LYS A 134 -1.05 2.10 15.47
C LYS A 134 -0.49 1.78 14.09
N LEU A 135 0.82 1.90 13.95
CA LEU A 135 1.51 1.48 12.74
C LEU A 135 1.30 -0.02 12.52
N SER A 136 0.59 -0.37 11.45
CA SER A 136 0.18 -1.73 11.16
C SER A 136 0.79 -2.25 9.86
N PHE A 137 1.22 -3.52 9.86
CA PHE A 137 1.61 -4.27 8.68
C PHE A 137 0.66 -5.45 8.51
N ILE A 138 0.04 -5.57 7.34
CA ILE A 138 -0.89 -6.65 7.01
C ILE A 138 -0.33 -7.41 5.82
N TYR A 139 0.02 -8.68 6.02
CA TYR A 139 0.52 -9.56 4.98
C TYR A 139 -0.60 -10.43 4.44
N ILE A 140 -0.76 -10.41 3.13
CA ILE A 140 -1.79 -11.17 2.42
C ILE A 140 -1.13 -11.92 1.26
N PRO A 141 -0.93 -13.22 1.39
CA PRO A 141 -0.57 -14.04 0.24
C PRO A 141 -1.76 -14.09 -0.73
N ILE A 142 -1.49 -13.89 -2.00
CA ILE A 142 -2.48 -13.94 -3.07
C ILE A 142 -2.01 -14.85 -4.20
N GLU A 143 -2.95 -15.41 -4.96
CA GLU A 143 -2.62 -16.17 -6.17
C GLU A 143 -2.12 -15.22 -7.28
N PRO A 144 -1.13 -15.64 -8.08
CA PRO A 144 -0.77 -14.94 -9.31
C PRO A 144 -1.94 -14.88 -10.28
N GLY A 145 -2.06 -13.77 -10.99
CA GLY A 145 -3.10 -13.58 -12.00
C GLY A 145 -3.76 -12.22 -11.89
N PHE A 146 -4.33 -11.78 -13.01
CA PHE A 146 -5.07 -10.52 -13.12
C PHE A 146 -6.21 -10.68 -14.12
N GLU A 147 -7.22 -9.83 -14.02
CA GLU A 147 -8.30 -9.79 -15.01
C GLU A 147 -7.76 -9.36 -16.38
N SER A 148 -8.07 -10.15 -17.42
CA SER A 148 -7.54 -9.97 -18.78
C SER A 148 -7.84 -8.59 -19.39
N ASN A 149 -8.92 -7.95 -18.98
CA ASN A 149 -9.38 -6.65 -19.48
C ASN A 149 -9.23 -5.51 -18.49
N LEU A 150 -8.33 -5.64 -17.51
CA LEU A 150 -8.13 -4.63 -16.47
C LEU A 150 -7.72 -3.27 -17.08
N PRO A 151 -8.53 -2.22 -16.96
CA PRO A 151 -8.26 -0.93 -17.59
C PRO A 151 -7.04 -0.26 -16.96
N ARG A 152 -6.36 0.58 -17.73
CA ARG A 152 -5.42 1.54 -17.15
C ARG A 152 -6.19 2.78 -16.70
N PRO A 153 -5.73 3.45 -15.59
CA PRO A 153 -6.28 4.75 -15.24
C PRO A 153 -6.28 5.69 -16.45
N THR A 154 -7.42 6.28 -16.74
CA THR A 154 -7.55 7.30 -17.82
C THR A 154 -7.01 8.66 -17.39
N VAL A 155 -6.83 8.86 -16.09
CA VAL A 155 -6.22 10.05 -15.51
C VAL A 155 -4.71 9.98 -15.62
N THR A 156 -4.10 11.06 -16.09
CA THR A 156 -2.63 11.15 -16.21
C THR A 156 -1.98 11.29 -14.82
N PRO A 157 -0.69 10.90 -14.65
CA PRO A 157 0.00 11.05 -13.37
C PRO A 157 -0.04 12.48 -12.78
N PRO A 158 0.13 13.56 -13.56
CA PRO A 158 -0.04 14.93 -13.05
C PRO A 158 -1.46 15.21 -12.57
N GLN A 159 -2.48 14.70 -13.24
CA GLN A 159 -3.88 14.85 -12.83
C GLN A 159 -4.17 14.09 -11.53
N VAL A 160 -3.67 12.87 -11.38
CA VAL A 160 -3.76 12.10 -10.12
C VAL A 160 -3.11 12.90 -8.99
N ALA A 161 -1.89 13.39 -9.19
CA ALA A 161 -1.17 14.15 -8.17
C ALA A 161 -1.89 15.45 -7.79
N SER A 162 -2.42 16.20 -8.78
CA SER A 162 -3.17 17.43 -8.55
C SER A 162 -4.46 17.17 -7.78
N ARG A 163 -5.26 16.21 -8.23
CA ARG A 163 -6.51 15.81 -7.61
C ARG A 163 -6.30 15.34 -6.15
N PHE A 164 -5.32 14.49 -5.94
CA PHE A 164 -4.98 13.99 -4.63
C PHE A 164 -4.50 15.10 -3.68
N ARG A 165 -3.68 16.05 -4.19
CA ARG A 165 -3.23 17.22 -3.44
C ARG A 165 -4.41 18.09 -3.00
N THR A 166 -5.34 18.40 -3.92
CA THR A 166 -6.56 19.16 -3.59
C THR A 166 -7.35 18.47 -2.50
N HIS A 167 -7.59 17.15 -2.63
CA HIS A 167 -8.31 16.40 -1.61
C HIS A 167 -7.61 16.43 -0.24
N ILE A 168 -6.28 16.32 -0.20
CA ILE A 168 -5.50 16.42 1.04
C ILE A 168 -5.65 17.79 1.70
N GLN A 169 -5.73 18.87 0.92
CA GLN A 169 -5.92 20.24 1.43
C GLN A 169 -7.30 20.46 2.05
N GLU A 170 -8.30 19.73 1.58
CA GLU A 170 -9.69 19.78 2.10
C GLU A 170 -9.88 19.00 3.42
N LEU A 171 -8.90 18.21 3.84
CA LEU A 171 -8.94 17.41 5.08
C LEU A 171 -8.45 18.17 6.33
N ASP A 172 -8.16 19.44 6.25
CA ASP A 172 -7.67 20.27 7.38
C ASP A 172 -8.78 20.82 8.27
#